data_31e619cabdb47ce7b37887eba0c6cda0
#
_entry.id   31e619cabdb47ce7b37887eba0c6cda0
#
_cell.length_a   1.000
_cell.length_b   1.000
_cell.length_c   1.000
_cell.angle_alpha   90.00
_cell.angle_beta   90.00
_cell.angle_gamma   90.00
#
_symmetry.space_group_name_H-M   'P 1'
#
loop_
_entity.id
_entity.type
_entity.pdbx_description
1 polymer ?
#
loop_
_entity_poly.entity_id
_entity_poly.type
_entity_poly.pdbx_seq_one_letter_code
_entity_poly.pdbx_strand_id
1 'polypeptide(L)'
;MSAVEIITLFITILCLVSFCAVFTILFHHYYASNIEAVSSGKEDIALIDNAIDEEKEKQNKVKKTWKLVGKIFSYVILGIVFAFFIFSFVSKIQGNTMPFGDSTIVVIASGSMSEKNNEYVKDNEELNNQFDTYDMIGISKYGSQNDVKLYDVVAYKNKKDITIVHRVVQIKTLEDGSVVYITQGDTNLSNDVGSQYDGYLTYDKIIGWYNG
;
A
#
# COMPACT_ATOMS: atom_id res chain seq x y z
N MET A 1 -16.40 4.82 -0.37
CA MET A 1 -14.97 4.90 0.01
C MET A 1 -14.35 3.54 -0.20
N SER A 2 -13.29 3.47 -0.98
CA SER A 2 -12.52 2.23 -1.16
C SER A 2 -11.80 1.84 0.15
N ALA A 3 -11.43 0.58 0.29
CA ALA A 3 -10.67 0.12 1.46
C ALA A 3 -9.35 0.90 1.64
N VAL A 4 -8.72 1.30 0.53
CA VAL A 4 -7.49 2.10 0.51
C VAL A 4 -7.73 3.49 1.08
N GLU A 5 -8.83 4.16 0.71
CA GLU A 5 -9.19 5.48 1.27
C GLU A 5 -9.45 5.42 2.77
N ILE A 6 -10.12 4.36 3.24
CA ILE A 6 -10.39 4.16 4.67
C ILE A 6 -9.08 3.96 5.44
N ILE A 7 -8.16 3.13 4.92
CA ILE A 7 -6.85 2.90 5.54
C ILE A 7 -6.02 4.18 5.56
N THR A 8 -5.98 4.93 4.45
CA THR A 8 -5.25 6.20 4.36
C THR A 8 -5.81 7.22 5.33
N LEU A 9 -7.14 7.35 5.42
CA LEU A 9 -7.81 8.23 6.37
C LEU A 9 -7.46 7.85 7.83
N PHE A 10 -7.50 6.55 8.15
CA PHE A 10 -7.17 6.06 9.49
C PHE A 10 -5.72 6.36 9.88
N ILE A 11 -4.77 6.11 8.97
CA ILE A 11 -3.34 6.43 9.18
C ILE A 11 -3.14 7.93 9.37
N THR A 12 -3.79 8.76 8.57
CA THR A 12 -3.70 10.22 8.67
C THR A 12 -4.21 10.73 10.01
N ILE A 13 -5.37 10.23 10.47
CA ILE A 13 -5.94 10.57 11.78
C ILE A 13 -5.00 10.12 12.90
N LEU A 14 -4.45 8.90 12.84
CA LEU A 14 -3.53 8.37 13.84
C LEU A 14 -2.26 9.23 13.94
N CYS A 15 -1.68 9.64 12.81
CA CYS A 15 -0.53 10.55 12.76
C CYS A 15 -0.85 11.92 13.37
N LEU A 16 -2.02 12.48 13.06
CA LEU A 16 -2.43 13.79 13.58
C LEU A 16 -2.61 13.73 15.10
N VAL A 17 -3.29 12.71 15.62
CA VAL A 17 -3.49 12.52 17.07
C VAL A 17 -2.16 12.33 17.78
N SER A 18 -1.25 11.53 17.23
CA SER A 18 0.08 11.31 17.79
C SER A 18 0.89 12.60 17.82
N PHE A 19 0.85 13.41 16.76
CA PHE A 19 1.51 14.70 16.70
C PHE A 19 0.95 15.68 17.74
N CYS A 20 -0.37 15.80 17.86
CA CYS A 20 -1.00 16.67 18.86
C CYS A 20 -0.65 16.24 20.30
N ALA A 21 -0.62 14.95 20.59
CA ALA A 21 -0.27 14.43 21.91
C ALA A 21 1.19 14.78 22.26
N VAL A 22 2.14 14.52 21.35
CA VAL A 22 3.54 14.84 21.54
C VAL A 22 3.74 16.36 21.72
N PHE A 23 3.09 17.18 20.86
CA PHE A 23 3.17 18.63 20.97
C PHE A 23 2.63 19.15 22.29
N THR A 24 1.48 18.66 22.75
CA THR A 24 0.88 19.07 24.04
C THR A 24 1.79 18.74 25.22
N ILE A 25 2.38 17.54 25.25
CA ILE A 25 3.31 17.12 26.29
C ILE A 25 4.57 18.00 26.29
N LEU A 26 5.16 18.26 25.13
CA LEU A 26 6.36 19.12 24.98
C LEU A 26 6.06 20.56 25.39
N PHE A 27 4.92 21.11 24.94
CA PHE A 27 4.50 22.46 25.25
C PHE A 27 4.26 22.64 26.76
N HIS A 28 3.50 21.74 27.35
CA HIS A 28 3.19 21.81 28.78
C HIS A 28 4.48 21.69 29.64
N HIS A 29 5.37 20.78 29.26
CA HIS A 29 6.61 20.58 29.99
C HIS A 29 7.60 21.73 29.85
N TYR A 30 7.70 22.33 28.67
CA TYR A 30 8.67 23.41 28.43
C TYR A 30 8.18 24.77 28.94
N TYR A 31 6.90 25.10 28.77
CA TYR A 31 6.37 26.42 29.16
C TYR A 31 5.88 26.48 30.61
N ALA A 32 5.22 25.46 31.13
CA ALA A 32 4.68 25.52 32.49
C ALA A 32 5.80 25.64 33.55
N SER A 33 6.88 24.86 33.40
CA SER A 33 7.99 24.92 34.37
C SER A 33 8.76 26.27 34.33
N ASN A 34 8.89 26.90 33.15
CA ASN A 34 9.57 28.18 33.01
C ASN A 34 8.75 29.35 33.55
N ILE A 35 7.42 29.34 33.40
CA ILE A 35 6.56 30.39 33.93
C ILE A 35 6.53 30.37 35.48
N GLU A 36 6.48 29.18 36.06
CA GLU A 36 6.47 29.02 37.53
C GLU A 36 7.79 29.50 38.15
N ALA A 37 8.94 29.22 37.52
CA ALA A 37 10.25 29.69 37.97
C ALA A 37 10.39 31.22 37.94
N VAL A 38 9.86 31.87 36.87
CA VAL A 38 9.93 33.33 36.72
C VAL A 38 8.94 34.04 37.63
N SER A 39 7.75 33.50 37.89
CA SER A 39 6.71 34.16 38.68
C SER A 39 6.97 34.15 40.20
N SER A 40 7.85 33.28 40.69
CA SER A 40 8.08 33.10 42.14
C SER A 40 8.97 34.18 42.76
N GLY A 41 9.62 35.15 42.00
CA GLY A 41 10.28 36.37 42.47
C GLY A 41 11.33 36.19 43.61
N LYS A 42 12.15 35.16 43.56
CA LYS A 42 13.14 34.85 44.62
C LYS A 42 14.35 35.75 44.46
N GLU A 43 14.52 36.72 45.37
CA GLU A 43 15.63 37.68 45.42
C GLU A 43 16.92 37.12 46.05
N ASP A 44 16.89 35.90 46.62
CA ASP A 44 18.07 35.33 47.28
C ASP A 44 18.85 34.41 46.34
N ILE A 45 20.13 34.72 46.12
CA ILE A 45 21.03 34.00 45.22
C ILE A 45 21.14 32.51 45.55
N ALA A 46 21.13 32.16 46.83
CA ALA A 46 21.21 30.77 47.29
C ALA A 46 19.93 29.95 46.93
N LEU A 47 18.77 30.61 46.92
CA LEU A 47 17.51 30.01 46.52
C LEU A 47 17.42 29.83 44.98
N ILE A 48 18.03 30.79 44.25
CA ILE A 48 18.13 30.72 42.80
C ILE A 48 19.05 29.57 42.35
N ASP A 49 20.21 29.41 43.00
CA ASP A 49 21.15 28.32 42.68
C ASP A 49 20.54 26.93 42.97
N ASN A 50 19.88 26.80 44.10
CA ASN A 50 19.13 25.54 44.43
C ASN A 50 18.01 25.26 43.43
N ALA A 51 17.26 26.29 43.02
CA ALA A 51 16.19 26.12 42.01
C ALA A 51 16.74 25.74 40.62
N ILE A 52 17.92 26.32 40.26
CA ILE A 52 18.61 25.97 39.02
C ILE A 52 19.10 24.51 39.06
N ASP A 53 19.63 24.05 40.17
CA ASP A 53 20.13 22.66 40.28
C ASP A 53 19.00 21.65 40.34
N GLU A 54 17.89 21.95 41.03
CA GLU A 54 16.66 21.14 40.95
C GLU A 54 16.12 21.06 39.50
N GLU A 55 16.08 22.17 38.79
CA GLU A 55 15.59 22.19 37.41
C GLU A 55 16.53 21.44 36.46
N LYS A 56 17.85 21.54 36.63
CA LYS A 56 18.83 20.74 35.90
C LYS A 56 18.65 19.24 36.16
N GLU A 57 18.39 18.84 37.42
CA GLU A 57 18.15 17.45 37.78
C GLU A 57 16.86 16.93 37.14
N LYS A 58 15.76 17.71 37.17
CA LYS A 58 14.50 17.40 36.49
C LYS A 58 14.72 17.27 34.98
N GLN A 59 15.41 18.21 34.35
CA GLN A 59 15.71 18.15 32.92
C GLN A 59 16.57 16.93 32.55
N ASN A 60 17.53 16.56 33.40
CA ASN A 60 18.36 15.38 33.17
C ASN A 60 17.56 14.08 33.31
N LYS A 61 16.64 14.00 34.28
CA LYS A 61 15.71 12.87 34.43
C LYS A 61 14.83 12.77 33.18
N VAL A 62 14.25 13.87 32.72
CA VAL A 62 13.41 13.93 31.52
C VAL A 62 14.22 13.53 30.28
N LYS A 63 15.41 14.08 30.06
CA LYS A 63 16.27 13.68 28.93
C LYS A 63 16.61 12.19 28.95
N LYS A 64 16.87 11.61 30.14
CA LYS A 64 17.14 10.18 30.28
C LYS A 64 15.90 9.34 29.94
N THR A 65 14.73 9.76 30.39
CA THR A 65 13.45 9.10 30.06
C THR A 65 13.15 9.18 28.56
N TRP A 66 13.32 10.34 27.92
CA TRP A 66 13.12 10.52 26.49
C TRP A 66 14.11 9.71 25.65
N LYS A 67 15.36 9.59 26.07
CA LYS A 67 16.32 8.69 25.42
C LYS A 67 15.88 7.23 25.51
N LEU A 68 15.33 6.81 26.64
CA LEU A 68 14.82 5.45 26.81
C LEU A 68 13.59 5.21 25.93
N VAL A 69 12.61 6.12 25.97
CA VAL A 69 11.42 6.07 25.11
C VAL A 69 11.79 6.03 23.64
N GLY A 70 12.73 6.89 23.19
CA GLY A 70 13.21 6.90 21.82
C GLY A 70 13.87 5.57 21.41
N LYS A 71 14.63 4.94 22.31
CA LYS A 71 15.21 3.61 22.05
C LYS A 71 14.13 2.54 21.93
N ILE A 72 13.17 2.51 22.83
CA ILE A 72 12.06 1.54 22.79
C ILE A 72 11.28 1.73 21.50
N PHE A 73 10.92 2.95 21.13
CA PHE A 73 10.21 3.27 19.89
C PHE A 73 10.98 2.82 18.65
N SER A 74 12.30 3.06 18.62
CA SER A 74 13.17 2.61 17.53
C SER A 74 13.18 1.08 17.39
N TYR A 75 13.25 0.33 18.51
CA TYR A 75 13.20 -1.13 18.47
C TYR A 75 11.82 -1.67 18.04
N VAL A 76 10.74 -1.00 18.44
CA VAL A 76 9.38 -1.36 18.00
C VAL A 76 9.25 -1.18 16.48
N ILE A 77 9.69 -0.03 15.94
CA ILE A 77 9.69 0.19 14.49
C ILE A 77 10.54 -0.86 13.77
N LEU A 78 11.75 -1.10 14.27
CA LEU A 78 12.64 -2.11 13.67
C LEU A 78 12.00 -3.50 13.68
N GLY A 79 11.32 -3.87 14.77
CA GLY A 79 10.58 -5.13 14.89
C GLY A 79 9.44 -5.24 13.88
N ILE A 80 8.68 -4.16 13.67
CA ILE A 80 7.60 -4.10 12.67
C ILE A 80 8.16 -4.27 11.26
N VAL A 81 9.22 -3.53 10.92
CA VAL A 81 9.89 -3.63 9.60
C VAL A 81 10.41 -5.04 9.36
N PHE A 82 11.03 -5.65 10.38
CA PHE A 82 11.54 -7.01 10.29
C PHE A 82 10.43 -8.05 10.13
N ALA A 83 9.31 -7.89 10.84
CA ALA A 83 8.13 -8.74 10.69
C ALA A 83 7.53 -8.65 9.27
N PHE A 84 7.44 -7.43 8.71
CA PHE A 84 7.04 -7.23 7.32
C PHE A 84 7.98 -7.91 6.32
N PHE A 85 9.29 -7.84 6.57
CA PHE A 85 10.29 -8.48 5.71
C PHE A 85 10.14 -9.99 5.72
N ILE A 86 10.00 -10.60 6.92
CA ILE A 86 9.76 -12.04 7.06
C ILE A 86 8.46 -12.44 6.35
N PHE A 87 7.37 -11.69 6.57
CA PHE A 87 6.08 -11.96 5.95
C PHE A 87 6.17 -11.93 4.41
N SER A 88 6.83 -10.91 3.84
CA SER A 88 7.04 -10.79 2.40
C SER A 88 7.88 -11.95 1.85
N PHE A 89 8.91 -12.35 2.57
CA PHE A 89 9.80 -13.45 2.18
C PHE A 89 9.07 -14.81 2.20
N VAL A 90 8.31 -15.09 3.26
CA VAL A 90 7.51 -16.31 3.39
C VAL A 90 6.43 -16.37 2.31
N SER A 91 5.71 -15.27 2.06
CA SER A 91 4.70 -15.17 1.00
C SER A 91 5.29 -15.47 -0.38
N LYS A 92 6.50 -14.97 -0.65
CA LYS A 92 7.20 -15.22 -1.91
C LYS A 92 7.61 -16.69 -2.08
N ILE A 93 8.12 -17.34 -1.00
CA ILE A 93 8.48 -18.77 -1.03
C ILE A 93 7.25 -19.65 -1.25
N GLN A 94 6.11 -19.29 -0.67
CA GLN A 94 4.86 -20.02 -0.84
C GLN A 94 4.18 -19.76 -2.20
N GLY A 95 4.76 -18.92 -3.06
CA GLY A 95 4.18 -18.55 -4.34
C GLY A 95 2.88 -17.75 -4.22
N ASN A 96 2.61 -17.18 -3.04
CA ASN A 96 1.42 -16.38 -2.81
C ASN A 96 1.56 -15.02 -3.50
N THR A 97 0.78 -14.81 -4.53
CA THR A 97 0.73 -13.56 -5.29
C THR A 97 -0.13 -12.48 -4.63
N MET A 98 -0.91 -12.86 -3.61
CA MET A 98 -1.81 -11.96 -2.86
C MET A 98 -1.50 -11.97 -1.36
N PRO A 99 -0.43 -11.28 -0.91
CA PRO A 99 0.02 -11.31 0.48
C PRO A 99 -0.96 -10.66 1.47
N PHE A 100 -1.91 -9.86 0.98
CA PHE A 100 -2.90 -9.14 1.80
C PHE A 100 -4.31 -9.74 1.69
N GLY A 101 -4.43 -11.06 1.67
CA GLY A 101 -5.71 -11.75 1.52
C GLY A 101 -6.11 -11.87 0.05
N ASP A 102 -7.28 -11.33 -0.33
CA ASP A 102 -7.80 -11.44 -1.69
C ASP A 102 -7.43 -10.27 -2.62
N SER A 103 -6.45 -9.46 -2.24
CA SER A 103 -6.01 -8.30 -3.01
C SER A 103 -4.49 -8.14 -3.01
N THR A 104 -3.98 -7.57 -4.10
CA THR A 104 -2.56 -7.21 -4.25
C THR A 104 -2.42 -5.91 -5.03
N ILE A 105 -1.24 -5.30 -4.95
CA ILE A 105 -0.89 -4.13 -5.76
C ILE A 105 0.10 -4.57 -6.82
N VAL A 106 -0.15 -4.17 -8.06
CA VAL A 106 0.72 -4.41 -9.21
C VAL A 106 1.19 -3.08 -9.77
N VAL A 107 2.48 -3.00 -10.11
CA VAL A 107 3.06 -1.84 -10.81
C VAL A 107 3.09 -2.15 -12.30
N ILE A 108 2.52 -1.26 -13.11
CA ILE A 108 2.49 -1.38 -14.57
C ILE A 108 3.90 -1.14 -15.13
N ALA A 109 4.43 -2.13 -15.83
CA ALA A 109 5.81 -2.09 -16.35
C ALA A 109 5.90 -1.64 -17.81
N SER A 110 4.78 -1.52 -18.54
CA SER A 110 4.77 -1.17 -19.97
C SER A 110 3.52 -0.40 -20.34
N GLY A 111 3.56 0.33 -21.46
CA GLY A 111 2.42 1.09 -21.99
C GLY A 111 1.40 0.25 -22.79
N SER A 112 1.34 -1.08 -22.61
CA SER A 112 0.40 -1.92 -23.36
C SER A 112 -1.07 -1.65 -23.06
N MET A 113 -1.36 -0.93 -21.97
CA MET A 113 -2.70 -0.52 -21.54
C MET A 113 -2.89 0.99 -21.51
N SER A 114 -1.97 1.80 -22.09
CA SER A 114 -2.00 3.26 -21.97
C SER A 114 -3.00 3.95 -22.91
N GLU A 115 -3.31 3.36 -24.04
CA GLU A 115 -4.14 3.96 -25.10
C GLU A 115 -5.12 2.95 -25.69
N LYS A 116 -6.28 3.43 -26.16
CA LYS A 116 -7.31 2.62 -26.82
C LYS A 116 -7.04 2.48 -28.33
N ASN A 117 -6.12 1.62 -28.72
CA ASN A 117 -5.73 1.47 -30.13
C ASN A 117 -6.27 0.19 -30.80
N ASN A 118 -6.67 -0.82 -30.05
CA ASN A 118 -7.18 -2.05 -30.63
C ASN A 118 -8.68 -1.96 -31.00
N GLU A 119 -9.11 -2.83 -31.90
CA GLU A 119 -10.47 -2.85 -32.44
C GLU A 119 -11.60 -3.08 -31.41
N TYR A 120 -11.28 -3.67 -30.24
CA TYR A 120 -12.26 -3.97 -29.20
C TYR A 120 -12.56 -2.79 -28.28
N VAL A 121 -11.62 -1.84 -28.17
CA VAL A 121 -11.71 -0.77 -27.16
C VAL A 121 -11.75 0.64 -27.73
N LYS A 122 -11.25 0.85 -28.97
CA LYS A 122 -11.07 2.19 -29.57
C LYS A 122 -12.37 3.01 -29.65
N ASP A 123 -13.48 2.35 -29.94
CA ASP A 123 -14.79 2.98 -30.13
C ASP A 123 -15.72 2.83 -28.90
N ASN A 124 -15.21 2.26 -27.80
CA ASN A 124 -15.97 2.05 -26.58
C ASN A 124 -15.62 3.11 -25.52
N GLU A 125 -16.50 4.13 -25.39
CA GLU A 125 -16.28 5.26 -24.46
C GLU A 125 -16.42 4.86 -22.97
N GLU A 126 -17.08 3.74 -22.66
CA GLU A 126 -17.27 3.28 -21.28
C GLU A 126 -15.99 2.66 -20.67
N LEU A 127 -15.03 2.24 -21.49
CA LEU A 127 -13.79 1.63 -21.05
C LEU A 127 -12.71 2.68 -20.78
N ASN A 128 -12.78 3.34 -19.62
CA ASN A 128 -11.88 4.45 -19.24
C ASN A 128 -10.78 4.08 -18.27
N ASN A 129 -10.45 2.80 -18.15
CA ASN A 129 -9.42 2.27 -17.24
C ASN A 129 -8.15 1.89 -18.00
N GLN A 130 -7.53 2.86 -18.63
CA GLN A 130 -6.19 2.79 -19.17
C GLN A 130 -5.15 3.07 -18.08
N PHE A 131 -3.94 2.53 -18.23
CA PHE A 131 -2.86 2.65 -17.25
C PHE A 131 -1.55 3.01 -17.94
N ASP A 132 -0.85 3.98 -17.39
CA ASP A 132 0.49 4.35 -17.84
C ASP A 132 1.57 3.51 -17.15
N THR A 133 2.78 3.53 -17.75
CA THR A 133 3.93 2.87 -17.14
C THR A 133 4.24 3.51 -15.79
N TYR A 134 4.46 2.68 -14.77
CA TYR A 134 4.65 3.00 -13.35
C TYR A 134 3.38 3.30 -12.55
N ASP A 135 2.21 3.24 -13.13
CA ASP A 135 0.98 3.26 -12.36
C ASP A 135 0.91 2.07 -11.40
N MET A 136 0.37 2.31 -10.22
CA MET A 136 0.07 1.28 -9.23
C MET A 136 -1.42 1.00 -9.22
N ILE A 137 -1.80 -0.24 -9.52
CA ILE A 137 -3.20 -0.66 -9.57
C ILE A 137 -3.50 -1.72 -8.52
N GLY A 138 -4.70 -1.69 -7.96
CA GLY A 138 -5.23 -2.72 -7.09
C GLY A 138 -5.80 -3.89 -7.90
N ILE A 139 -5.37 -5.10 -7.61
CA ILE A 139 -5.91 -6.33 -8.21
C ILE A 139 -6.59 -7.13 -7.11
N SER A 140 -7.83 -7.52 -7.32
CA SER A 140 -8.60 -8.38 -6.43
C SER A 140 -8.85 -9.75 -7.04
N LYS A 141 -8.87 -10.79 -6.22
CA LYS A 141 -9.18 -12.15 -6.65
C LYS A 141 -10.66 -12.25 -7.03
N TYR A 142 -10.97 -13.01 -8.07
CA TYR A 142 -12.34 -13.38 -8.35
C TYR A 142 -12.87 -14.40 -7.33
N GLY A 143 -14.14 -14.30 -7.01
CA GLY A 143 -14.82 -15.31 -6.17
C GLY A 143 -15.00 -16.63 -6.91
N SER A 144 -15.29 -16.56 -8.19
CA SER A 144 -15.49 -17.73 -9.06
C SER A 144 -15.16 -17.45 -10.52
N GLN A 145 -15.03 -18.51 -11.33
CA GLN A 145 -14.84 -18.39 -12.78
C GLN A 145 -15.97 -17.62 -13.48
N ASN A 146 -17.19 -17.70 -12.95
CA ASN A 146 -18.37 -17.04 -13.54
C ASN A 146 -18.39 -15.52 -13.31
N ASP A 147 -17.52 -15.00 -12.43
CA ASP A 147 -17.43 -13.58 -12.15
C ASP A 147 -16.57 -12.84 -13.18
N VAL A 148 -15.79 -13.57 -13.99
CA VAL A 148 -14.96 -12.98 -15.06
C VAL A 148 -15.86 -12.52 -16.20
N LYS A 149 -15.80 -11.23 -16.51
CA LYS A 149 -16.63 -10.59 -17.55
C LYS A 149 -15.81 -10.15 -18.74
N LEU A 150 -16.51 -9.99 -19.85
CA LEU A 150 -15.94 -9.36 -21.04
C LEU A 150 -15.51 -7.92 -20.67
N TYR A 151 -14.33 -7.53 -21.13
CA TYR A 151 -13.67 -6.26 -20.87
C TYR A 151 -13.11 -6.06 -19.47
N ASP A 152 -13.18 -7.04 -18.57
CA ASP A 152 -12.42 -6.99 -17.33
C ASP A 152 -10.92 -6.88 -17.63
N VAL A 153 -10.22 -6.04 -16.87
CA VAL A 153 -8.75 -5.99 -16.89
C VAL A 153 -8.22 -7.00 -15.88
N VAL A 154 -7.54 -8.02 -16.36
CA VAL A 154 -7.08 -9.16 -15.55
C VAL A 154 -5.55 -9.19 -15.46
N ALA A 155 -5.07 -9.56 -14.28
CA ALA A 155 -3.67 -9.93 -14.07
C ALA A 155 -3.54 -11.46 -14.16
N TYR A 156 -2.61 -11.96 -14.97
CA TYR A 156 -2.38 -13.39 -15.14
C TYR A 156 -0.89 -13.69 -15.31
N LYS A 157 -0.50 -14.95 -15.13
CA LYS A 157 0.87 -15.43 -15.40
C LYS A 157 1.02 -15.87 -16.84
N ASN A 158 2.01 -15.32 -17.53
CA ASN A 158 2.37 -15.76 -18.86
C ASN A 158 3.22 -17.04 -18.82
N LYS A 159 3.57 -17.59 -20.00
CA LYS A 159 4.41 -18.79 -20.14
C LYS A 159 5.83 -18.66 -19.60
N LYS A 160 6.29 -17.45 -19.25
CA LYS A 160 7.58 -17.17 -18.60
C LYS A 160 7.43 -16.83 -17.11
N ASP A 161 6.25 -17.09 -16.52
CA ASP A 161 5.90 -16.76 -15.14
C ASP A 161 5.95 -15.25 -14.82
N ILE A 162 5.85 -14.39 -15.85
CA ILE A 162 5.76 -12.94 -15.70
C ILE A 162 4.29 -12.56 -15.56
N THR A 163 3.98 -11.67 -14.62
CA THR A 163 2.64 -11.13 -14.47
C THR A 163 2.34 -10.12 -15.58
N ILE A 164 1.28 -10.37 -16.34
CA ILE A 164 0.75 -9.51 -17.40
C ILE A 164 -0.59 -8.94 -16.92
N VAL A 165 -0.86 -7.69 -17.27
CA VAL A 165 -2.14 -7.02 -16.99
C VAL A 165 -2.73 -6.57 -18.31
N HIS A 166 -3.74 -7.30 -18.81
CA HIS A 166 -4.40 -7.01 -20.07
C HIS A 166 -5.93 -7.19 -19.95
N ARG A 167 -6.65 -6.73 -20.95
CA ARG A 167 -8.11 -6.79 -20.98
C ARG A 167 -8.62 -8.11 -21.59
N VAL A 168 -9.68 -8.67 -21.02
CA VAL A 168 -10.43 -9.79 -21.60
C VAL A 168 -11.21 -9.27 -22.81
N VAL A 169 -10.81 -9.64 -24.00
CA VAL A 169 -11.46 -9.22 -25.26
C VAL A 169 -12.40 -10.28 -25.81
N GLN A 170 -12.29 -11.53 -25.36
CA GLN A 170 -13.22 -12.61 -25.76
C GLN A 170 -13.29 -13.69 -24.68
N ILE A 171 -14.50 -14.20 -24.47
CA ILE A 171 -14.78 -15.39 -23.63
C ILE A 171 -15.34 -16.48 -24.53
N LYS A 172 -14.78 -17.68 -24.45
CA LYS A 172 -15.21 -18.86 -25.25
C LYS A 172 -15.52 -20.04 -24.35
N THR A 173 -16.56 -20.80 -24.73
CA THR A 173 -16.80 -22.13 -24.16
C THR A 173 -16.34 -23.14 -25.20
N LEU A 174 -15.45 -24.05 -24.81
CA LEU A 174 -14.95 -25.11 -25.64
C LEU A 174 -15.94 -26.27 -25.71
N GLU A 175 -15.69 -27.23 -26.61
CA GLU A 175 -16.57 -28.40 -26.79
C GLU A 175 -16.69 -29.30 -25.55
N ASP A 176 -15.67 -29.30 -24.69
CA ASP A 176 -15.65 -29.99 -23.40
C ASP A 176 -16.39 -29.25 -22.27
N GLY A 177 -16.98 -28.09 -22.57
CA GLY A 177 -17.67 -27.22 -21.60
C GLY A 177 -16.74 -26.30 -20.80
N SER A 178 -15.44 -26.36 -21.00
CA SER A 178 -14.52 -25.45 -20.31
C SER A 178 -14.64 -24.01 -20.85
N VAL A 179 -14.59 -23.02 -19.93
CA VAL A 179 -14.59 -21.60 -20.27
C VAL A 179 -13.16 -21.09 -20.30
N VAL A 180 -12.83 -20.42 -21.39
CA VAL A 180 -11.49 -19.89 -21.64
C VAL A 180 -11.56 -18.42 -22.08
N TYR A 181 -10.46 -17.72 -21.91
CA TYR A 181 -10.37 -16.27 -22.12
C TYR A 181 -9.31 -15.95 -23.15
N ILE A 182 -9.54 -14.89 -23.93
CA ILE A 182 -8.55 -14.27 -24.80
C ILE A 182 -8.35 -12.86 -24.30
N THR A 183 -7.10 -12.51 -24.02
CA THR A 183 -6.72 -11.17 -23.55
C THR A 183 -5.93 -10.40 -24.59
N GLN A 184 -5.97 -9.08 -24.49
CA GLN A 184 -5.21 -8.17 -25.34
C GLN A 184 -4.93 -6.86 -24.58
N GLY A 185 -3.74 -6.30 -24.73
CA GLY A 185 -3.44 -4.95 -24.27
C GLY A 185 -4.19 -3.91 -25.10
N ASP A 186 -4.70 -2.88 -24.47
CA ASP A 186 -5.50 -1.83 -25.12
C ASP A 186 -4.75 -1.12 -26.26
N THR A 187 -3.42 -0.99 -26.13
CA THR A 187 -2.53 -0.41 -27.15
C THR A 187 -2.12 -1.44 -28.22
N ASN A 188 -2.23 -2.73 -27.95
CA ASN A 188 -1.71 -3.78 -28.81
C ASN A 188 -2.64 -4.05 -30.01
N LEU A 189 -2.06 -4.33 -31.19
CA LEU A 189 -2.81 -4.68 -32.40
C LEU A 189 -3.15 -6.17 -32.51
N SER A 190 -2.53 -7.02 -31.68
CA SER A 190 -2.78 -8.46 -31.64
C SER A 190 -3.06 -8.93 -30.23
N ASN A 191 -3.86 -10.00 -30.12
CA ASN A 191 -4.15 -10.63 -28.82
C ASN A 191 -2.94 -11.44 -28.30
N ASP A 192 -3.07 -11.93 -27.07
CA ASP A 192 -1.99 -12.57 -26.34
C ASP A 192 -1.78 -14.05 -26.66
N VAL A 193 -2.67 -14.65 -27.48
CA VAL A 193 -2.56 -16.06 -27.91
C VAL A 193 -1.26 -16.28 -28.67
N GLY A 194 -0.49 -17.31 -28.26
CA GLY A 194 0.82 -17.63 -28.82
C GLY A 194 1.96 -16.73 -28.37
N SER A 195 1.70 -15.46 -28.03
CA SER A 195 2.70 -14.52 -27.56
C SER A 195 2.91 -14.61 -26.03
N GLN A 196 1.84 -14.49 -25.26
CA GLN A 196 1.88 -14.53 -23.78
C GLN A 196 1.55 -15.93 -23.23
N TYR A 197 0.64 -16.65 -23.89
CA TYR A 197 0.29 -18.02 -23.52
C TYR A 197 0.03 -18.88 -24.78
N ASP A 198 0.18 -20.18 -24.63
CA ASP A 198 -0.10 -21.12 -25.70
C ASP A 198 -1.56 -21.60 -25.59
N GLY A 199 -2.32 -21.53 -26.69
CA GLY A 199 -3.75 -21.82 -26.71
C GLY A 199 -4.58 -20.71 -26.07
N TYR A 200 -5.27 -21.01 -24.99
CA TYR A 200 -6.18 -20.09 -24.32
C TYR A 200 -5.77 -19.85 -22.86
N LEU A 201 -6.14 -18.69 -22.34
CA LEU A 201 -6.00 -18.39 -20.91
C LEU A 201 -7.12 -19.08 -20.14
N THR A 202 -6.76 -19.89 -19.15
CA THR A 202 -7.69 -20.59 -18.25
C THR A 202 -7.80 -19.84 -16.92
N TYR A 203 -8.90 -20.07 -16.19
CA TYR A 203 -9.18 -19.36 -14.93
C TYR A 203 -8.09 -19.57 -13.87
N ASP A 204 -7.49 -20.74 -13.79
CA ASP A 204 -6.43 -21.09 -12.83
C ASP A 204 -5.15 -20.26 -13.00
N LYS A 205 -4.94 -19.67 -14.18
CA LYS A 205 -3.80 -18.76 -14.46
C LYS A 205 -4.10 -17.30 -14.15
N ILE A 206 -5.37 -16.96 -13.94
CA ILE A 206 -5.77 -15.59 -13.58
C ILE A 206 -5.48 -15.38 -12.10
N ILE A 207 -4.66 -14.38 -11.78
CA ILE A 207 -4.35 -13.95 -10.43
C ILE A 207 -5.53 -13.18 -9.84
N GLY A 208 -6.12 -12.28 -10.64
CA GLY A 208 -7.25 -11.45 -10.23
C GLY A 208 -7.54 -10.37 -11.28
N TRP A 209 -8.35 -9.40 -10.90
CA TRP A 209 -8.84 -8.36 -11.78
C TRP A 209 -8.72 -6.98 -11.14
N TYR A 210 -8.66 -5.95 -11.98
CA TYR A 210 -8.71 -4.56 -11.56
C TYR A 210 -10.14 -4.19 -11.16
N ASN A 211 -10.33 -3.74 -9.94
CA ASN A 211 -11.65 -3.44 -9.38
C ASN A 211 -11.94 -1.93 -9.17
N GLY A 212 -11.13 -1.06 -9.82
CA GLY A 212 -11.32 0.40 -9.74
C GLY A 212 -10.43 1.08 -8.70
#